data_4c8581bc2f5441e50b95c10b11d74fca
#
_entry.id   4c8581bc2f5441e50b95c10b11d74fca
#
_cell.length_a   1.000
_cell.length_b   1.000
_cell.length_c   1.000
_cell.angle_alpha   90.00
_cell.angle_beta   90.00
_cell.angle_gamma   90.00
#
_symmetry.space_group_name_H-M   'P 1'
#
loop_
_entity.id
_entity.type
_entity.pdbx_description
1 polymer ?
#
loop_
_entity_poly.entity_id
_entity_poly.type
_entity_poly.pdbx_seq_one_letter_code
_entity_poly.pdbx_strand_id
1 'polypeptide(L)'
;MKLWERELQRLRTWLKTGTVTKMLRNQLPPEEILRCRWVLTWKPIEPSDRDPNHPEKHTKAKARLVVPGYLDPHLEDLARDSPTLGRHSRMLLLQIIASQGWDLCSFDIKAAFLQGQPQDNRIIGLEPCVEIAKEMAFKPNEICRLVKSAYGLIEAPYLWYKALSEALLKLGFEAAPFDPCLFILRNLKPHGILGIHVDDGLCGGDEIFREKIILLQKQYPFGSQKMGSFVFTGIQMQQRSDKAIVVSQSDYKKKIKPISIPADRREQHGARIADDERQALRAIIGSLQYAAVNTRPDLASRLSMLQPKINQAQVETLIEANKVLHEAKRHHDVSLVIQPIACEDFRFLAFSDASPSKSNPDSHAGSIILETHRRISHNVSSPISPISWGCRKIQKVVTSTLSAETMSLSSMLDQLSWLKLFWGWLLDPKVDWKNPESSLPKLPYMPYPHRRSRH
;
A
#
# COMPACT_ATOMS: atom_id res chain seq x y z
N MET A 1 30.49 -3.19 -8.64
CA MET A 1 29.99 -4.16 -9.62
C MET A 1 29.53 -3.39 -10.85
N LYS A 2 30.07 -3.71 -12.04
CA LYS A 2 29.77 -3.02 -13.29
C LYS A 2 28.33 -3.33 -13.72
N LEU A 3 27.68 -2.45 -14.51
CA LEU A 3 26.29 -2.63 -14.95
C LEU A 3 26.06 -3.95 -15.67
N TRP A 4 26.99 -4.36 -16.55
CA TRP A 4 26.90 -5.60 -17.31
C TRP A 4 26.96 -6.87 -16.44
N GLU A 5 27.64 -6.86 -15.29
CA GLU A 5 27.64 -7.99 -14.34
C GLU A 5 26.24 -8.18 -13.72
N ARG A 6 25.50 -7.08 -13.52
CA ARG A 6 24.10 -7.13 -13.05
C ARG A 6 23.16 -7.64 -14.12
N GLU A 7 23.38 -7.30 -15.38
CA GLU A 7 22.63 -7.85 -16.51
C GLU A 7 22.79 -9.37 -16.57
N LEU A 8 24.02 -9.86 -16.56
CA LEU A 8 24.30 -11.31 -16.55
C LEU A 8 23.69 -12.02 -15.33
N GLN A 9 23.75 -11.42 -14.14
CA GLN A 9 23.14 -11.99 -12.95
C GLN A 9 21.61 -12.10 -13.09
N ARG A 10 20.97 -11.12 -13.70
CA ARG A 10 19.52 -11.13 -13.95
C ARG A 10 19.13 -12.13 -15.03
N LEU A 11 19.92 -12.23 -16.07
CA LEU A 11 19.75 -13.24 -17.10
C LEU A 11 19.80 -14.66 -16.51
N ARG A 12 20.84 -14.94 -15.73
CA ARG A 12 20.96 -16.23 -15.01
C ARG A 12 19.74 -16.52 -14.13
N THR A 13 19.10 -15.49 -13.56
CA THR A 13 17.84 -15.67 -12.82
C THR A 13 16.72 -16.15 -13.74
N TRP A 14 16.55 -15.56 -14.93
CA TRP A 14 15.57 -16.02 -15.92
C TRP A 14 15.77 -17.48 -16.31
N LEU A 15 17.01 -17.88 -16.57
CA LEU A 15 17.35 -19.24 -16.91
C LEU A 15 17.16 -20.22 -15.74
N LYS A 16 17.62 -19.83 -14.55
CA LYS A 16 17.49 -20.64 -13.34
C LYS A 16 16.04 -20.87 -12.91
N THR A 17 15.17 -19.87 -13.11
CA THR A 17 13.73 -19.99 -12.82
C THR A 17 12.95 -20.73 -13.91
N GLY A 18 13.58 -21.07 -15.03
CA GLY A 18 12.90 -21.69 -16.17
C GLY A 18 11.88 -20.78 -16.83
N THR A 19 12.13 -19.46 -16.82
CA THR A 19 11.19 -18.46 -17.35
C THR A 19 11.06 -18.54 -18.87
N VAL A 20 12.14 -18.95 -19.57
CA VAL A 20 12.17 -19.08 -21.02
C VAL A 20 12.69 -20.44 -21.46
N THR A 21 12.16 -20.95 -22.55
CA THR A 21 12.62 -22.12 -23.29
C THR A 21 12.82 -21.77 -24.76
N LYS A 22 13.39 -22.69 -25.55
CA LYS A 22 13.50 -22.51 -27.00
C LYS A 22 12.24 -22.95 -27.73
N MET A 23 11.90 -22.25 -28.81
CA MET A 23 10.90 -22.68 -29.78
C MET A 23 11.30 -22.22 -31.19
N LEU A 24 10.70 -22.78 -32.22
CA LEU A 24 10.92 -22.36 -33.58
C LEU A 24 10.06 -21.11 -33.88
N ARG A 25 10.64 -20.15 -34.60
CA ARG A 25 9.99 -18.89 -34.98
C ARG A 25 8.71 -19.09 -35.80
N ASN A 26 8.69 -20.08 -36.67
CA ASN A 26 7.53 -20.40 -37.55
C ASN A 26 6.33 -21.03 -36.77
N GLN A 27 6.46 -21.26 -35.49
CA GLN A 27 5.38 -21.78 -34.63
C GLN A 27 4.44 -20.66 -34.11
N LEU A 28 4.80 -19.41 -34.34
CA LEU A 28 3.98 -18.24 -33.93
C LEU A 28 3.89 -17.20 -35.06
N PRO A 29 2.78 -16.48 -35.15
CA PRO A 29 2.68 -15.29 -35.98
C PRO A 29 3.69 -14.23 -35.57
N PRO A 30 4.27 -13.45 -36.48
CA PRO A 30 5.27 -12.42 -36.17
C PRO A 30 4.79 -11.38 -35.13
N GLU A 31 3.51 -11.06 -35.12
CA GLU A 31 2.85 -10.11 -34.19
C GLU A 31 2.82 -10.63 -32.74
N GLU A 32 2.89 -11.93 -32.52
CA GLU A 32 2.93 -12.55 -31.19
C GLU A 32 4.35 -12.71 -30.65
N ILE A 33 5.36 -12.29 -31.43
CA ILE A 33 6.75 -12.31 -31.01
C ILE A 33 7.13 -10.93 -30.48
N LEU A 34 7.13 -10.80 -29.17
CA LEU A 34 7.49 -9.56 -28.47
C LEU A 34 9.00 -9.39 -28.42
N ARG A 35 9.46 -8.16 -28.29
CA ARG A 35 10.87 -7.86 -28.02
C ARG A 35 11.10 -7.72 -26.54
N CYS A 36 12.32 -7.89 -26.08
CA CYS A 36 12.71 -7.53 -24.72
C CYS A 36 13.74 -6.40 -24.71
N ARG A 37 13.83 -5.66 -23.62
CA ARG A 37 14.82 -4.59 -23.45
C ARG A 37 15.37 -4.53 -22.05
N TRP A 38 16.58 -4.05 -21.92
CA TRP A 38 17.18 -3.75 -20.63
C TRP A 38 16.69 -2.40 -20.11
N VAL A 39 16.29 -2.37 -18.85
CA VAL A 39 16.04 -1.15 -18.07
C VAL A 39 17.10 -1.07 -16.99
N LEU A 40 17.99 -0.10 -17.17
CA LEU A 40 19.12 0.15 -16.28
C LEU A 40 18.85 1.38 -15.44
N THR A 41 18.96 1.24 -14.12
CA THR A 41 18.70 2.34 -13.17
C THR A 41 19.71 2.30 -12.03
N TRP A 42 19.94 3.47 -11.42
CA TRP A 42 20.68 3.58 -10.16
C TRP A 42 19.66 3.63 -9.02
N LYS A 43 19.79 2.72 -8.06
CA LYS A 43 18.95 2.69 -6.86
C LYS A 43 19.78 3.18 -5.67
N PRO A 44 19.30 4.17 -4.89
CA PRO A 44 19.93 4.54 -3.63
C PRO A 44 20.02 3.33 -2.69
N ILE A 45 21.13 3.18 -2.00
CA ILE A 45 21.29 2.21 -0.91
C ILE A 45 20.59 2.79 0.33
N GLU A 46 19.90 1.93 1.09
CA GLU A 46 19.27 2.33 2.34
C GLU A 46 20.27 2.98 3.27
N PRO A 47 19.91 4.02 4.03
CA PRO A 47 20.83 4.72 4.92
C PRO A 47 21.57 3.81 5.90
N SER A 48 20.90 2.78 6.42
CA SER A 48 21.47 1.76 7.31
C SER A 48 22.57 0.90 6.68
N ASP A 49 22.55 0.78 5.35
CA ASP A 49 23.43 -0.11 4.58
C ASP A 49 24.53 0.67 3.85
N ARG A 50 24.61 1.98 4.07
CA ARG A 50 25.62 2.86 3.45
C ARG A 50 26.94 2.76 4.20
N ASP A 51 28.03 2.62 3.42
CA ASP A 51 29.38 2.78 3.95
C ASP A 51 29.68 4.27 4.11
N PRO A 52 29.89 4.78 5.34
CA PRO A 52 30.19 6.21 5.56
C PRO A 52 31.47 6.68 4.88
N ASN A 53 32.41 5.76 4.67
CA ASN A 53 33.72 6.06 4.08
C ASN A 53 33.71 6.08 2.54
N HIS A 54 32.58 5.66 1.93
CA HIS A 54 32.44 5.53 0.48
C HIS A 54 31.14 6.16 -0.03
N PRO A 55 30.99 7.52 0.01
CA PRO A 55 29.75 8.20 -0.42
C PRO A 55 29.42 7.95 -1.91
N GLU A 56 30.44 7.70 -2.74
CA GLU A 56 30.26 7.33 -4.16
C GLU A 56 29.58 5.97 -4.36
N LYS A 57 29.57 5.12 -3.33
CA LYS A 57 28.91 3.80 -3.33
C LYS A 57 27.49 3.82 -2.74
N HIS A 58 26.94 5.00 -2.45
CA HIS A 58 25.57 5.10 -1.89
C HIS A 58 24.46 4.79 -2.90
N THR A 59 24.82 4.46 -4.14
CA THR A 59 23.91 3.94 -5.16
C THR A 59 24.38 2.60 -5.67
N LYS A 60 23.42 1.75 -6.04
CA LYS A 60 23.69 0.46 -6.69
C LYS A 60 23.01 0.38 -8.05
N ALA A 61 23.75 -0.18 -9.02
CA ALA A 61 23.19 -0.47 -10.34
C ALA A 61 22.05 -1.49 -10.22
N LYS A 62 20.94 -1.26 -10.89
CA LYS A 62 19.82 -2.18 -11.02
C LYS A 62 19.51 -2.40 -12.48
N ALA A 63 19.65 -3.63 -12.94
CA ALA A 63 19.28 -4.08 -14.28
C ALA A 63 17.98 -4.89 -14.21
N ARG A 64 17.07 -4.64 -15.14
CA ARG A 64 15.88 -5.48 -15.37
C ARG A 64 15.76 -5.74 -16.85
N LEU A 65 15.62 -7.02 -17.20
CA LEU A 65 15.14 -7.39 -18.53
C LEU A 65 13.61 -7.33 -18.49
N VAL A 66 13.02 -6.55 -19.37
CA VAL A 66 11.58 -6.32 -19.42
C VAL A 66 11.00 -6.62 -20.78
N VAL A 67 9.80 -7.18 -20.78
CA VAL A 67 8.97 -7.38 -21.98
C VAL A 67 8.01 -6.21 -22.04
N PRO A 68 7.97 -5.40 -23.11
CA PRO A 68 7.02 -4.30 -23.23
C PRO A 68 5.60 -4.82 -23.44
N GLY A 69 4.91 -5.16 -22.37
CA GLY A 69 3.56 -5.74 -22.41
C GLY A 69 2.48 -4.84 -23.04
N TYR A 70 2.76 -3.54 -23.19
CA TYR A 70 1.88 -2.63 -23.93
C TYR A 70 1.88 -2.86 -25.45
N LEU A 71 2.82 -3.65 -25.97
CA LEU A 71 2.88 -4.10 -27.37
C LEU A 71 2.23 -5.46 -27.60
N ASP A 72 1.67 -6.04 -26.54
CA ASP A 72 1.00 -7.32 -26.62
C ASP A 72 -0.29 -7.21 -27.44
N PRO A 73 -0.47 -8.00 -28.51
CA PRO A 73 -1.66 -7.91 -29.36
C PRO A 73 -2.97 -8.27 -28.62
N HIS A 74 -2.89 -9.03 -27.52
CA HIS A 74 -4.04 -9.43 -26.70
C HIS A 74 -4.27 -8.54 -25.49
N LEU A 75 -3.73 -7.31 -25.49
CA LEU A 75 -3.72 -6.39 -24.35
C LEU A 75 -5.09 -6.16 -23.71
N GLU A 76 -6.16 -6.13 -24.52
CA GLU A 76 -7.52 -5.85 -24.03
C GLU A 76 -8.16 -7.02 -23.29
N ASP A 77 -7.73 -8.25 -23.57
CA ASP A 77 -8.27 -9.48 -22.99
C ASP A 77 -7.53 -9.90 -21.70
N LEU A 78 -6.44 -9.20 -21.34
CA LEU A 78 -5.60 -9.59 -20.22
C LEU A 78 -6.13 -9.07 -18.88
N ALA A 79 -6.05 -9.91 -17.85
CA ALA A 79 -6.30 -9.50 -16.47
C ALA A 79 -5.21 -8.54 -16.00
N ARG A 80 -5.58 -7.29 -15.72
CA ARG A 80 -4.65 -6.20 -15.33
C ARG A 80 -4.63 -5.92 -13.85
N ASP A 81 -5.71 -6.27 -13.16
CA ASP A 81 -5.94 -5.91 -11.77
C ASP A 81 -5.24 -6.90 -10.85
N SER A 82 -4.16 -6.45 -10.23
CA SER A 82 -3.50 -7.17 -9.16
C SER A 82 -3.82 -6.47 -7.83
N PRO A 83 -4.41 -7.19 -6.87
CA PRO A 83 -4.70 -6.61 -5.58
C PRO A 83 -3.41 -6.27 -4.82
N THR A 84 -3.51 -5.27 -3.95
CA THR A 84 -2.45 -4.87 -3.02
C THR A 84 -3.05 -4.63 -1.64
N LEU A 85 -2.28 -4.84 -0.59
CA LEU A 85 -2.73 -4.67 0.80
C LEU A 85 -3.37 -3.31 1.03
N GLY A 86 -4.63 -3.30 1.41
CA GLY A 86 -5.41 -2.11 1.71
C GLY A 86 -4.90 -1.35 2.95
N ARG A 87 -5.19 -0.05 3.02
CA ARG A 87 -4.80 0.78 4.16
C ARG A 87 -5.38 0.29 5.48
N HIS A 88 -6.68 0.00 5.50
CA HIS A 88 -7.36 -0.47 6.71
C HIS A 88 -6.85 -1.84 7.15
N SER A 89 -6.66 -2.75 6.19
CA SER A 89 -6.08 -4.07 6.44
C SER A 89 -4.68 -3.98 7.05
N ARG A 90 -3.85 -3.04 6.56
CA ARG A 90 -2.54 -2.77 7.14
C ARG A 90 -2.66 -2.26 8.59
N MET A 91 -3.59 -1.33 8.88
CA MET A 91 -3.76 -0.81 10.24
C MET A 91 -4.26 -1.90 11.20
N LEU A 92 -5.23 -2.72 10.78
CA LEU A 92 -5.72 -3.86 11.57
C LEU A 92 -4.62 -4.92 11.78
N LEU A 93 -3.81 -5.18 10.75
CA LEU A 93 -2.66 -6.08 10.84
C LEU A 93 -1.67 -5.60 11.90
N LEU A 94 -1.29 -4.31 11.86
CA LEU A 94 -0.39 -3.72 12.85
C LEU A 94 -0.99 -3.78 14.26
N GLN A 95 -2.29 -3.53 14.39
CA GLN A 95 -2.97 -3.61 15.68
C GLN A 95 -2.96 -5.04 16.24
N ILE A 96 -3.27 -6.06 15.43
CA ILE A 96 -3.20 -7.47 15.89
C ILE A 96 -1.78 -7.83 16.33
N ILE A 97 -0.76 -7.45 15.56
CA ILE A 97 0.64 -7.71 15.90
C ILE A 97 0.99 -7.09 17.27
N ALA A 98 0.64 -5.82 17.48
CA ALA A 98 0.87 -5.13 18.74
C ALA A 98 0.08 -5.77 19.88
N SER A 99 -1.20 -6.08 19.68
CA SER A 99 -2.10 -6.65 20.69
C SER A 99 -1.70 -8.06 21.12
N GLN A 100 -1.18 -8.87 20.20
CA GLN A 100 -0.69 -10.22 20.47
C GLN A 100 0.76 -10.24 20.97
N GLY A 101 1.44 -9.09 21.03
CA GLY A 101 2.83 -8.99 21.42
C GLY A 101 3.82 -9.66 20.46
N TRP A 102 3.40 -9.90 19.21
CA TRP A 102 4.25 -10.52 18.19
C TRP A 102 5.32 -9.56 17.70
N ASP A 103 6.40 -10.13 17.17
CA ASP A 103 7.44 -9.34 16.52
C ASP A 103 6.98 -8.89 15.13
N LEU A 104 7.13 -7.59 14.87
CA LEU A 104 6.82 -7.01 13.56
C LEU A 104 7.95 -7.32 12.57
N CYS A 105 7.59 -7.94 11.45
CA CYS A 105 8.53 -8.36 10.42
C CYS A 105 8.10 -7.88 9.03
N SER A 106 9.08 -7.66 8.16
CA SER A 106 8.86 -7.51 6.71
C SER A 106 9.86 -8.34 5.92
N PHE A 107 9.48 -8.72 4.71
CA PHE A 107 10.35 -9.40 3.75
C PHE A 107 10.00 -8.97 2.33
N ASP A 108 10.97 -9.09 1.40
CA ASP A 108 10.72 -9.00 -0.04
C ASP A 108 11.03 -10.34 -0.72
N ILE A 109 10.26 -10.70 -1.73
CA ILE A 109 10.45 -11.94 -2.49
C ILE A 109 11.28 -11.65 -3.74
N LYS A 110 12.39 -12.41 -3.88
CA LYS A 110 13.30 -12.26 -5.03
C LYS A 110 12.62 -12.63 -6.33
N ALA A 111 12.72 -11.73 -7.31
CA ALA A 111 12.30 -12.01 -8.68
C ALA A 111 10.85 -12.53 -8.80
N ALA A 112 9.95 -11.98 -7.99
CA ALA A 112 8.56 -12.40 -7.82
C ALA A 112 7.85 -12.66 -9.16
N PHE A 113 7.91 -11.74 -10.12
CA PHE A 113 7.24 -11.91 -11.41
C PHE A 113 7.77 -13.07 -12.25
N LEU A 114 9.04 -13.49 -12.07
CA LEU A 114 9.60 -14.66 -12.73
C LEU A 114 9.18 -15.99 -12.07
N GLN A 115 8.41 -15.92 -11.01
CA GLN A 115 7.91 -17.05 -10.24
C GLN A 115 6.39 -17.24 -10.37
N GLY A 116 5.71 -16.31 -11.05
CA GLY A 116 4.30 -16.42 -11.38
C GLY A 116 4.01 -17.67 -12.23
N GLN A 117 2.77 -18.17 -12.12
CA GLN A 117 2.33 -19.32 -12.89
C GLN A 117 2.41 -19.03 -14.40
N PRO A 118 2.72 -20.04 -15.25
CA PRO A 118 2.58 -19.90 -16.69
C PRO A 118 1.11 -19.68 -17.04
N GLN A 119 0.87 -18.97 -18.14
CA GLN A 119 -0.47 -18.95 -18.75
C GLN A 119 -0.68 -20.25 -19.54
N ASP A 120 -1.57 -21.10 -19.06
CA ASP A 120 -1.85 -22.39 -19.70
C ASP A 120 -2.46 -22.23 -21.11
N ASN A 121 -3.10 -21.09 -21.41
CA ASN A 121 -3.88 -20.87 -22.62
C ASN A 121 -3.18 -19.99 -23.66
N ARG A 122 -1.92 -19.62 -23.45
CA ARG A 122 -1.25 -18.66 -24.30
C ARG A 122 0.24 -18.95 -24.44
N ILE A 123 0.73 -18.87 -25.69
CA ILE A 123 2.15 -18.94 -25.99
C ILE A 123 2.65 -17.53 -26.32
N ILE A 124 3.62 -17.03 -25.58
CA ILE A 124 4.28 -15.75 -25.85
C ILE A 124 5.67 -16.03 -26.38
N GLY A 125 5.93 -15.59 -27.62
CA GLY A 125 7.25 -15.57 -28.21
C GLY A 125 8.04 -14.33 -27.78
N LEU A 126 9.34 -14.48 -27.53
CA LEU A 126 10.24 -13.34 -27.31
C LEU A 126 11.41 -13.41 -28.28
N GLU A 127 11.69 -12.29 -28.93
CA GLU A 127 12.96 -12.11 -29.63
C GLU A 127 14.09 -12.14 -28.60
N PRO A 128 15.05 -13.11 -28.67
CA PRO A 128 16.12 -13.21 -27.68
C PRO A 128 17.03 -11.98 -27.77
N CYS A 129 17.32 -11.34 -26.63
CA CYS A 129 18.42 -10.37 -26.61
C CYS A 129 19.77 -11.09 -26.82
N VAL A 130 20.79 -10.33 -27.18
CA VAL A 130 22.12 -10.88 -27.54
C VAL A 130 22.67 -11.82 -26.45
N GLU A 131 22.46 -11.44 -25.20
CA GLU A 131 22.96 -12.19 -24.03
C GLU A 131 22.19 -13.51 -23.87
N ILE A 132 20.86 -13.54 -24.04
CA ILE A 132 20.06 -14.77 -24.01
C ILE A 132 20.46 -15.67 -25.18
N ALA A 133 20.55 -15.11 -26.38
CA ALA A 133 20.91 -15.86 -27.57
C ALA A 133 22.24 -16.54 -27.42
N LYS A 134 23.23 -15.86 -26.83
CA LYS A 134 24.58 -16.40 -26.57
C LYS A 134 24.58 -17.48 -25.47
N GLU A 135 23.93 -17.19 -24.33
CA GLU A 135 23.95 -18.13 -23.17
C GLU A 135 23.19 -19.42 -23.48
N MET A 136 22.10 -19.34 -24.22
CA MET A 136 21.30 -20.51 -24.61
C MET A 136 21.70 -21.11 -25.97
N ALA A 137 22.70 -20.56 -26.68
CA ALA A 137 23.13 -21.01 -28.00
C ALA A 137 21.94 -21.14 -29.01
N PHE A 138 21.21 -20.03 -29.24
CA PHE A 138 20.10 -20.00 -30.20
C PHE A 138 20.59 -20.13 -31.65
N LYS A 139 19.80 -20.85 -32.45
CA LYS A 139 19.95 -20.89 -33.91
C LYS A 139 19.17 -19.73 -34.55
N PRO A 140 19.47 -19.32 -35.80
CA PRO A 140 18.85 -18.17 -36.45
C PRO A 140 17.32 -18.20 -36.52
N ASN A 141 16.69 -19.37 -36.56
CA ASN A 141 15.24 -19.58 -36.64
C ASN A 141 14.60 -19.92 -35.30
N GLU A 142 15.35 -19.82 -34.20
CA GLU A 142 14.83 -20.07 -32.85
C GLU A 142 14.56 -18.75 -32.14
N ILE A 143 13.51 -18.75 -31.32
CA ILE A 143 13.10 -17.66 -30.42
C ILE A 143 12.89 -18.19 -29.02
N CYS A 144 12.79 -17.30 -28.02
CA CYS A 144 12.35 -17.68 -26.68
C CYS A 144 10.84 -17.93 -26.66
N ARG A 145 10.42 -19.04 -26.06
CA ARG A 145 9.08 -19.23 -25.53
C ARG A 145 9.07 -18.79 -24.06
N LEU A 146 8.21 -17.85 -23.72
CA LEU A 146 8.00 -17.47 -22.32
C LEU A 146 7.15 -18.55 -21.64
N VAL A 147 7.68 -19.16 -20.61
CA VAL A 147 7.02 -20.26 -19.86
C VAL A 147 6.40 -19.74 -18.58
N LYS A 148 6.96 -18.68 -18.00
CA LYS A 148 6.46 -18.00 -16.81
C LYS A 148 6.27 -16.53 -17.08
N SER A 149 5.60 -15.85 -16.17
CA SER A 149 5.46 -14.40 -16.19
C SER A 149 6.83 -13.69 -16.18
N ALA A 150 6.89 -12.47 -16.73
CA ALA A 150 8.11 -11.67 -16.81
C ALA A 150 7.85 -10.20 -16.50
N TYR A 151 8.91 -9.49 -16.08
CA TYR A 151 8.84 -8.05 -15.85
C TYR A 151 8.37 -7.32 -17.10
N GLY A 152 7.40 -6.42 -16.94
CA GLY A 152 6.85 -5.58 -17.99
C GLY A 152 5.62 -6.13 -18.69
N LEU A 153 5.30 -7.43 -18.56
CA LEU A 153 3.99 -7.96 -18.92
C LEU A 153 2.93 -7.36 -18.01
N ILE A 154 1.80 -7.01 -18.58
CA ILE A 154 0.69 -6.34 -17.86
C ILE A 154 0.04 -7.25 -16.83
N GLU A 155 -0.08 -8.53 -17.14
CA GLU A 155 -0.64 -9.56 -16.26
C GLU A 155 0.34 -10.09 -15.20
N ALA A 156 1.64 -9.75 -15.29
CA ALA A 156 2.66 -10.30 -14.40
C ALA A 156 2.35 -10.10 -12.91
N PRO A 157 1.86 -8.94 -12.45
CA PRO A 157 1.49 -8.75 -11.06
C PRO A 157 0.33 -9.66 -10.62
N TYR A 158 -0.68 -9.86 -11.48
CA TYR A 158 -1.81 -10.73 -11.21
C TYR A 158 -1.40 -12.22 -11.12
N LEU A 159 -0.62 -12.70 -12.09
CA LEU A 159 -0.12 -14.08 -12.11
C LEU A 159 0.76 -14.39 -10.90
N TRP A 160 1.58 -13.42 -10.50
CA TRP A 160 2.37 -13.53 -9.28
C TRP A 160 1.48 -13.60 -8.03
N TYR A 161 0.52 -12.67 -7.89
CA TYR A 161 -0.43 -12.69 -6.79
C TYR A 161 -1.14 -14.05 -6.68
N LYS A 162 -1.61 -14.60 -7.80
CA LYS A 162 -2.28 -15.91 -7.85
C LYS A 162 -1.36 -17.02 -7.34
N ALA A 163 -0.11 -17.10 -7.83
CA ALA A 163 0.86 -18.10 -7.42
C ALA A 163 1.18 -18.02 -5.91
N LEU A 164 1.38 -16.81 -5.40
CA LEU A 164 1.66 -16.59 -3.98
C LEU A 164 0.45 -16.91 -3.09
N SER A 165 -0.74 -16.47 -3.49
CA SER A 165 -1.99 -16.75 -2.79
C SER A 165 -2.25 -18.26 -2.69
N GLU A 166 -2.12 -19.01 -3.78
CA GLU A 166 -2.27 -20.47 -3.79
C GLU A 166 -1.25 -21.16 -2.87
N ALA A 167 0.00 -20.68 -2.85
CA ALA A 167 1.02 -21.24 -1.97
C ALA A 167 0.69 -20.98 -0.48
N LEU A 168 0.20 -19.79 -0.15
CA LEU A 168 -0.21 -19.45 1.22
C LEU A 168 -1.39 -20.30 1.67
N LEU A 169 -2.42 -20.48 0.81
CA LEU A 169 -3.55 -21.35 1.10
C LEU A 169 -3.12 -22.81 1.35
N LYS A 170 -2.19 -23.34 0.55
CA LYS A 170 -1.61 -24.68 0.74
C LYS A 170 -0.81 -24.80 2.05
N LEU A 171 -0.24 -23.72 2.56
CA LEU A 171 0.44 -23.68 3.85
C LEU A 171 -0.53 -23.57 5.03
N GLY A 172 -1.85 -23.45 4.78
CA GLY A 172 -2.89 -23.37 5.79
C GLY A 172 -3.29 -21.94 6.18
N PHE A 173 -2.86 -20.93 5.44
CA PHE A 173 -3.37 -19.58 5.63
C PHE A 173 -4.79 -19.45 5.06
N GLU A 174 -5.57 -18.55 5.64
CA GLU A 174 -6.88 -18.14 5.14
C GLU A 174 -6.79 -16.71 4.60
N ALA A 175 -7.28 -16.48 3.38
CA ALA A 175 -7.39 -15.12 2.84
C ALA A 175 -8.57 -14.37 3.47
N ALA A 176 -8.37 -13.11 3.82
CA ALA A 176 -9.45 -12.30 4.37
C ALA A 176 -10.51 -11.97 3.30
N PRO A 177 -11.81 -12.13 3.61
CA PRO A 177 -12.88 -11.83 2.66
C PRO A 177 -13.00 -10.34 2.31
N PHE A 178 -12.42 -9.48 3.13
CA PHE A 178 -12.45 -8.01 2.99
C PHE A 178 -11.24 -7.46 2.24
N ASP A 179 -10.16 -8.24 2.15
CA ASP A 179 -8.92 -7.85 1.48
C ASP A 179 -8.17 -9.12 1.05
N PRO A 180 -8.12 -9.44 -0.25
CA PRO A 180 -7.48 -10.64 -0.74
C PRO A 180 -5.95 -10.68 -0.54
N CYS A 181 -5.34 -9.56 -0.15
CA CYS A 181 -3.92 -9.46 0.18
C CYS A 181 -3.61 -9.59 1.67
N LEU A 182 -4.62 -9.81 2.50
CA LEU A 182 -4.45 -10.08 3.92
C LEU A 182 -4.74 -11.55 4.20
N PHE A 183 -3.78 -12.22 4.83
CA PHE A 183 -3.83 -13.64 5.16
C PHE A 183 -3.66 -13.84 6.66
N ILE A 184 -4.42 -14.75 7.23
CA ILE A 184 -4.31 -15.13 8.64
C ILE A 184 -4.00 -16.63 8.75
N LEU A 185 -3.10 -16.98 9.64
CA LEU A 185 -2.86 -18.36 10.05
C LEU A 185 -3.54 -18.57 11.39
N ARG A 186 -4.50 -19.45 11.46
CA ARG A 186 -5.24 -19.76 12.69
C ARG A 186 -5.77 -21.19 12.71
N ASN A 187 -6.08 -21.66 13.90
CA ASN A 187 -6.98 -22.78 14.16
C ASN A 187 -8.14 -22.29 15.07
N LEU A 188 -8.07 -22.52 16.37
CA LEU A 188 -9.03 -21.95 17.34
C LEU A 188 -8.67 -20.50 17.72
N LYS A 189 -7.43 -20.10 17.53
CA LYS A 189 -6.89 -18.74 17.78
C LYS A 189 -5.95 -18.34 16.68
N PRO A 190 -5.72 -17.03 16.45
CA PRO A 190 -4.71 -16.54 15.55
C PRO A 190 -3.30 -16.98 15.96
N HIS A 191 -2.53 -17.52 15.02
CA HIS A 191 -1.10 -17.81 15.14
C HIS A 191 -0.23 -16.76 14.47
N GLY A 192 -0.78 -16.03 13.50
CA GLY A 192 -0.07 -14.96 12.82
C GLY A 192 -0.86 -14.38 11.67
N ILE A 193 -0.41 -13.23 11.20
CA ILE A 193 -1.05 -12.44 10.15
C ILE A 193 0.00 -11.97 9.15
N LEU A 194 -0.35 -11.98 7.86
CA LEU A 194 0.52 -11.60 6.75
C LEU A 194 -0.26 -10.74 5.76
N GLY A 195 0.26 -9.55 5.48
CA GLY A 195 -0.21 -8.67 4.42
C GLY A 195 0.77 -8.63 3.26
N ILE A 196 0.29 -8.75 2.02
CA ILE A 196 1.12 -8.77 0.81
C ILE A 196 0.90 -7.49 0.01
N HIS A 197 1.99 -6.85 -0.39
CA HIS A 197 1.99 -5.73 -1.32
C HIS A 197 2.95 -6.01 -2.47
N VAL A 198 2.45 -6.67 -3.51
CA VAL A 198 3.20 -7.19 -4.68
C VAL A 198 4.24 -8.23 -4.26
N ASP A 199 5.51 -7.84 -4.10
CA ASP A 199 6.63 -8.68 -3.69
C ASP A 199 7.04 -8.47 -2.21
N ASP A 200 6.47 -7.47 -1.57
CA ASP A 200 6.73 -7.13 -0.17
C ASP A 200 5.70 -7.77 0.78
N GLY A 201 6.17 -8.44 1.83
CA GLY A 201 5.35 -8.97 2.92
C GLY A 201 5.52 -8.17 4.21
N LEU A 202 4.41 -7.92 4.92
CA LEU A 202 4.35 -7.34 6.26
C LEU A 202 3.65 -8.34 7.18
N CYS A 203 4.29 -8.77 8.27
CA CYS A 203 3.76 -9.88 9.07
C CYS A 203 4.19 -9.86 10.53
N GLY A 204 3.50 -10.65 11.32
CA GLY A 204 3.87 -11.04 12.68
C GLY A 204 3.13 -12.30 13.10
N GLY A 205 3.70 -13.06 14.02
CA GLY A 205 3.09 -14.29 14.51
C GLY A 205 3.96 -15.04 15.50
N ASP A 206 3.40 -16.11 16.05
CA ASP A 206 4.05 -17.03 16.97
C ASP A 206 4.99 -18.04 16.25
N GLU A 207 5.46 -19.05 16.95
CA GLU A 207 6.39 -20.05 16.40
C GLU A 207 5.76 -20.84 15.25
N ILE A 208 4.48 -21.24 15.37
CA ILE A 208 3.76 -21.97 14.31
C ILE A 208 3.72 -21.14 13.02
N PHE A 209 3.45 -19.85 13.14
CA PHE A 209 3.49 -18.93 12.01
C PHE A 209 4.90 -18.83 11.39
N ARG A 210 5.94 -18.71 12.23
CA ARG A 210 7.34 -18.63 11.76
C ARG A 210 7.76 -19.86 10.96
N GLU A 211 7.38 -21.06 11.39
CA GLU A 211 7.62 -22.30 10.63
C GLU A 211 6.98 -22.24 9.22
N LYS A 212 5.75 -21.72 9.11
CA LYS A 212 5.09 -21.55 7.81
C LYS A 212 5.79 -20.53 6.92
N ILE A 213 6.28 -19.43 7.50
CA ILE A 213 7.07 -18.44 6.75
C ILE A 213 8.42 -19.04 6.27
N ILE A 214 9.05 -19.90 7.05
CA ILE A 214 10.25 -20.62 6.62
C ILE A 214 9.94 -21.55 5.43
N LEU A 215 8.80 -22.24 5.44
CA LEU A 215 8.38 -23.08 4.31
C LEU A 215 8.10 -22.22 3.06
N LEU A 216 7.46 -21.06 3.23
CA LEU A 216 7.26 -20.10 2.15
C LEU A 216 8.60 -19.62 1.57
N GLN A 217 9.58 -19.32 2.43
CA GLN A 217 10.92 -18.88 2.03
C GLN A 217 11.69 -19.94 1.26
N LYS A 218 11.49 -21.22 1.57
CA LYS A 218 12.07 -22.35 0.81
C LYS A 218 11.49 -22.42 -0.60
N GLN A 219 10.20 -22.16 -0.75
CA GLN A 219 9.52 -22.14 -2.05
C GLN A 219 9.84 -20.87 -2.85
N TYR A 220 9.80 -19.71 -2.19
CA TYR A 220 10.03 -18.38 -2.78
C TYR A 220 11.15 -17.67 -2.01
N PRO A 221 12.40 -17.71 -2.47
CA PRO A 221 13.53 -17.13 -1.75
C PRO A 221 13.35 -15.64 -1.45
N PHE A 222 13.56 -15.24 -0.21
CA PHE A 222 13.50 -13.85 0.21
C PHE A 222 14.75 -13.08 -0.20
N GLY A 223 14.58 -11.82 -0.59
CA GLY A 223 15.64 -10.88 -0.92
C GLY A 223 16.19 -10.16 0.30
N SER A 224 15.30 -9.75 1.17
CA SER A 224 15.59 -9.19 2.49
C SER A 224 14.53 -9.63 3.48
N GLN A 225 14.91 -9.64 4.75
CA GLN A 225 14.00 -9.82 5.86
C GLN A 225 14.45 -8.85 6.95
N LYS A 226 13.51 -8.08 7.51
CA LYS A 226 13.77 -7.06 8.53
C LYS A 226 12.80 -7.24 9.68
N MET A 227 13.28 -6.96 10.90
CA MET A 227 12.48 -7.07 12.13
C MET A 227 12.50 -5.76 12.88
N GLY A 228 11.39 -5.41 13.50
CA GLY A 228 11.22 -4.30 14.43
C GLY A 228 11.30 -2.91 13.82
N SER A 229 12.25 -2.64 12.91
CA SER A 229 12.43 -1.31 12.30
C SER A 229 12.77 -1.41 10.81
N PHE A 230 11.91 -0.84 9.97
CA PHE A 230 12.06 -0.85 8.51
C PHE A 230 11.12 0.15 7.82
N VAL A 231 11.28 0.26 6.50
CA VAL A 231 10.36 1.01 5.63
C VAL A 231 9.55 0.00 4.81
N PHE A 232 8.24 0.08 4.90
CA PHE A 232 7.30 -0.72 4.09
C PHE A 232 6.43 0.22 3.27
N THR A 233 6.44 0.06 1.94
CA THR A 233 5.71 0.92 1.00
C THR A 233 5.88 2.43 1.24
N GLY A 234 7.11 2.88 1.60
CA GLY A 234 7.41 4.28 1.88
C GLY A 234 6.97 4.79 3.25
N ILE A 235 6.53 3.90 4.12
CA ILE A 235 6.12 4.17 5.51
C ILE A 235 7.18 3.60 6.45
N GLN A 236 7.73 4.42 7.31
CA GLN A 236 8.67 4.02 8.35
C GLN A 236 7.88 3.37 9.49
N MET A 237 8.25 2.16 9.87
CA MET A 237 7.65 1.40 10.97
C MET A 237 8.74 1.07 11.98
N GLN A 238 8.43 1.25 13.25
CA GLN A 238 9.33 0.94 14.35
C GLN A 238 8.54 0.34 15.50
N GLN A 239 8.82 -0.90 15.84
CA GLN A 239 8.26 -1.53 17.04
C GLN A 239 9.13 -1.23 18.26
N ARG A 240 8.50 -0.81 19.34
CA ARG A 240 9.13 -0.55 20.64
C ARG A 240 9.25 -1.82 21.47
N SER A 241 9.98 -1.75 22.56
CA SER A 241 10.12 -2.87 23.52
C SER A 241 8.81 -3.27 24.20
N ASP A 242 7.90 -2.30 24.38
CA ASP A 242 6.54 -2.51 24.90
C ASP A 242 5.57 -3.06 23.82
N LYS A 243 6.07 -3.41 22.64
CA LYS A 243 5.33 -3.88 21.45
C LYS A 243 4.46 -2.83 20.76
N ALA A 244 4.40 -1.60 21.22
CA ALA A 244 3.78 -0.51 20.49
C ALA A 244 4.51 -0.30 19.14
N ILE A 245 3.76 0.03 18.08
CA ILE A 245 4.32 0.23 16.74
C ILE A 245 4.16 1.70 16.35
N VAL A 246 5.29 2.37 16.12
CA VAL A 246 5.32 3.75 15.61
C VAL A 246 5.32 3.73 14.09
N VAL A 247 4.41 4.49 13.49
CA VAL A 247 4.23 4.58 12.04
C VAL A 247 4.42 6.03 11.59
N SER A 248 5.38 6.29 10.72
CA SER A 248 5.73 7.64 10.27
C SER A 248 6.13 7.71 8.82
N GLN A 249 6.19 8.93 8.26
CA GLN A 249 6.69 9.22 6.92
C GLN A 249 7.61 10.45 6.94
N SER A 250 8.46 10.57 7.96
CA SER A 250 9.33 11.72 8.15
C SER A 250 10.22 11.98 6.93
N ASP A 251 10.94 10.97 6.46
CA ASP A 251 11.84 11.08 5.32
C ASP A 251 11.11 11.36 3.99
N TYR A 252 9.91 10.83 3.83
CA TYR A 252 9.06 11.11 2.68
C TYR A 252 8.66 12.59 2.65
N LYS A 253 8.14 13.12 3.78
CA LYS A 253 7.68 14.51 3.89
C LYS A 253 8.80 15.52 3.62
N LYS A 254 10.01 15.25 4.10
CA LYS A 254 11.19 16.11 3.87
C LYS A 254 11.54 16.25 2.38
N LYS A 255 11.30 15.22 1.58
CA LYS A 255 11.64 15.17 0.15
C LYS A 255 10.63 15.87 -0.77
N ILE A 256 9.42 16.17 -0.31
CA ILE A 256 8.41 16.87 -1.12
C ILE A 256 8.92 18.28 -1.42
N LYS A 257 8.97 18.65 -2.70
CA LYS A 257 9.44 19.99 -3.13
C LYS A 257 8.27 20.97 -3.11
N PRO A 258 8.50 22.23 -2.67
CA PRO A 258 7.50 23.29 -2.78
C PRO A 258 7.32 23.72 -4.24
N ILE A 259 6.16 24.29 -4.54
CA ILE A 259 5.92 24.96 -5.82
C ILE A 259 6.74 26.27 -5.82
N SER A 260 7.56 26.47 -6.83
CA SER A 260 8.28 27.73 -7.03
C SER A 260 7.30 28.77 -7.55
N ILE A 261 7.10 29.87 -6.80
CA ILE A 261 6.22 30.99 -7.18
C ILE A 261 7.08 32.25 -7.13
N PRO A 262 7.42 32.87 -8.27
CA PRO A 262 8.14 34.13 -8.33
C PRO A 262 7.44 35.25 -7.53
N ALA A 263 8.21 36.25 -7.07
CA ALA A 263 7.66 37.30 -6.19
C ALA A 263 6.52 38.09 -6.87
N ASP A 264 6.74 38.52 -8.11
CA ASP A 264 5.76 39.22 -8.95
C ASP A 264 4.51 38.37 -9.21
N ARG A 265 4.68 37.06 -9.40
CA ARG A 265 3.57 36.10 -9.57
C ARG A 265 2.77 35.93 -8.27
N ARG A 266 3.47 35.95 -7.13
CA ARG A 266 2.84 35.80 -5.81
C ARG A 266 1.89 36.93 -5.44
N GLU A 267 2.09 38.14 -5.97
CA GLU A 267 1.22 39.28 -5.78
C GLU A 267 -0.11 39.17 -6.56
N GLN A 268 -0.14 38.33 -7.59
CA GLN A 268 -1.32 38.12 -8.45
C GLN A 268 -2.30 37.10 -7.89
N HIS A 269 -2.74 37.22 -6.64
CA HIS A 269 -3.52 36.22 -5.89
C HIS A 269 -4.72 35.65 -6.67
N GLY A 270 -5.53 36.50 -7.31
CA GLY A 270 -6.74 36.15 -8.06
C GLY A 270 -6.49 35.66 -9.50
N ALA A 271 -5.24 35.71 -10.00
CA ALA A 271 -4.93 35.29 -11.36
C ALA A 271 -5.05 33.77 -11.51
N ARG A 272 -5.59 33.33 -12.64
CA ARG A 272 -5.63 31.89 -12.98
C ARG A 272 -4.21 31.36 -13.16
N ILE A 273 -4.01 30.10 -12.77
CA ILE A 273 -2.72 29.42 -12.91
C ILE A 273 -2.55 28.85 -14.32
N ALA A 274 -1.28 28.80 -14.76
CA ALA A 274 -0.87 28.17 -16.00
C ALA A 274 -0.89 26.63 -15.88
N ASP A 275 -0.72 25.91 -16.99
CA ASP A 275 -0.82 24.45 -17.00
C ASP A 275 0.36 23.77 -16.29
N ASP A 276 1.55 24.32 -16.37
CA ASP A 276 2.72 23.87 -15.62
C ASP A 276 2.55 24.08 -14.11
N GLU A 277 2.02 25.25 -13.70
CA GLU A 277 1.64 25.54 -12.32
C GLU A 277 0.55 24.56 -11.81
N ARG A 278 -0.41 24.22 -12.67
CA ARG A 278 -1.48 23.23 -12.36
C ARG A 278 -0.89 21.83 -12.19
N GLN A 279 0.07 21.46 -13.03
CA GLN A 279 0.77 20.18 -12.89
C GLN A 279 1.55 20.12 -11.57
N ALA A 280 2.26 21.19 -11.21
CA ALA A 280 2.97 21.31 -9.94
C ALA A 280 2.01 21.25 -8.74
N LEU A 281 0.82 21.89 -8.85
CA LEU A 281 -0.23 21.83 -7.83
C LEU A 281 -0.77 20.40 -7.63
N ARG A 282 -1.03 19.69 -8.73
CA ARG A 282 -1.43 18.27 -8.67
C ARG A 282 -0.38 17.40 -8.00
N ALA A 283 0.88 17.61 -8.34
CA ALA A 283 1.99 16.84 -7.78
C ALA A 283 2.15 17.05 -6.27
N ILE A 284 2.08 18.28 -5.78
CA ILE A 284 2.21 18.58 -4.35
C ILE A 284 0.99 18.07 -3.55
N ILE A 285 -0.24 18.30 -4.05
CA ILE A 285 -1.45 17.79 -3.41
C ILE A 285 -1.44 16.26 -3.37
N GLY A 286 -1.09 15.57 -4.46
CA GLY A 286 -0.99 14.11 -4.49
C GLY A 286 0.06 13.58 -3.50
N SER A 287 1.22 14.23 -3.40
CA SER A 287 2.27 13.87 -2.46
C SER A 287 1.83 14.06 -0.99
N LEU A 288 1.16 15.17 -0.69
CA LEU A 288 0.63 15.44 0.64
C LEU A 288 -0.54 14.51 0.99
N GLN A 289 -1.39 14.18 0.01
CA GLN A 289 -2.48 13.23 0.19
C GLN A 289 -1.97 11.84 0.58
N TYR A 290 -0.86 11.39 -0.02
CA TYR A 290 -0.21 10.14 0.38
C TYR A 290 0.24 10.16 1.85
N ALA A 291 0.78 11.29 2.34
CA ALA A 291 1.10 11.43 3.75
C ALA A 291 -0.16 11.51 4.64
N ALA A 292 -1.17 12.26 4.22
CA ALA A 292 -2.41 12.44 4.98
C ALA A 292 -3.15 11.12 5.22
N VAL A 293 -3.28 10.30 4.18
CA VAL A 293 -4.00 9.02 4.30
C VAL A 293 -3.23 7.95 5.07
N ASN A 294 -1.90 8.06 5.16
CA ASN A 294 -1.09 7.01 5.79
C ASN A 294 -0.65 7.34 7.22
N THR A 295 -0.29 8.61 7.52
CA THR A 295 0.36 8.96 8.79
C THR A 295 0.02 10.36 9.33
N ARG A 296 -0.71 11.20 8.57
CA ARG A 296 -0.96 12.61 8.92
C ARG A 296 -2.46 12.97 8.80
N PRO A 297 -3.32 12.43 9.70
CA PRO A 297 -4.75 12.73 9.72
C PRO A 297 -5.05 14.23 9.84
N ASP A 298 -4.19 14.98 10.50
CA ASP A 298 -4.28 16.43 10.70
C ASP A 298 -4.27 17.24 9.39
N LEU A 299 -3.69 16.72 8.31
CA LEU A 299 -3.66 17.38 7.00
C LEU A 299 -4.90 17.09 6.15
N ALA A 300 -5.73 16.09 6.53
CA ALA A 300 -6.80 15.56 5.69
C ALA A 300 -7.85 16.62 5.31
N SER A 301 -8.28 17.47 6.24
CA SER A 301 -9.30 18.49 6.01
C SER A 301 -8.82 19.57 5.03
N ARG A 302 -7.62 20.09 5.22
CA ARG A 302 -7.04 21.13 4.33
C ARG A 302 -6.84 20.61 2.91
N LEU A 303 -6.39 19.37 2.75
CA LEU A 303 -6.25 18.75 1.45
C LEU A 303 -7.58 18.46 0.77
N SER A 304 -8.59 18.05 1.55
CA SER A 304 -9.95 17.87 1.04
C SER A 304 -10.53 19.18 0.48
N MET A 305 -10.18 20.32 1.08
CA MET A 305 -10.62 21.65 0.61
C MET A 305 -9.83 22.15 -0.61
N LEU A 306 -8.58 21.70 -0.79
CA LEU A 306 -7.73 22.10 -1.93
C LEU A 306 -8.03 21.30 -3.20
N GLN A 307 -8.34 20.02 -3.08
CA GLN A 307 -8.55 19.13 -4.23
C GLN A 307 -9.62 19.60 -5.22
N PRO A 308 -10.82 20.05 -4.80
CA PRO A 308 -11.85 20.54 -5.72
C PRO A 308 -11.43 21.79 -6.49
N LYS A 309 -10.53 22.60 -5.94
CA LYS A 309 -10.08 23.86 -6.53
C LYS A 309 -9.10 23.68 -7.69
N ILE A 310 -8.50 22.50 -7.89
CA ILE A 310 -7.40 22.28 -8.86
C ILE A 310 -7.74 22.75 -10.27
N ASN A 311 -8.96 22.47 -10.76
CA ASN A 311 -9.35 22.81 -12.13
C ASN A 311 -9.59 24.32 -12.34
N GLN A 312 -9.96 25.02 -11.29
CA GLN A 312 -10.21 26.47 -11.31
C GLN A 312 -9.22 27.24 -10.41
N ALA A 313 -8.03 26.64 -10.18
CA ALA A 313 -7.08 27.17 -9.23
C ALA A 313 -6.56 28.56 -9.66
N GLN A 314 -6.34 29.37 -8.65
CA GLN A 314 -5.69 30.69 -8.73
C GLN A 314 -4.33 30.62 -8.01
N VAL A 315 -3.52 31.65 -8.15
CA VAL A 315 -2.21 31.76 -7.49
C VAL A 315 -2.32 31.57 -5.97
N GLU A 316 -3.36 32.07 -5.36
CA GLU A 316 -3.65 31.83 -3.94
C GLU A 316 -3.75 30.35 -3.59
N THR A 317 -4.26 29.50 -4.49
CA THR A 317 -4.34 28.03 -4.28
C THR A 317 -2.94 27.41 -4.22
N LEU A 318 -1.98 27.91 -5.05
CA LEU A 318 -0.57 27.46 -4.99
C LEU A 318 0.08 27.85 -3.65
N ILE A 319 -0.17 29.07 -3.20
CA ILE A 319 0.33 29.58 -1.92
C ILE A 319 -0.20 28.74 -0.76
N GLU A 320 -1.50 28.43 -0.77
CA GLU A 320 -2.12 27.61 0.27
C GLU A 320 -1.58 26.18 0.27
N ALA A 321 -1.36 25.57 -0.90
CA ALA A 321 -0.74 24.24 -0.99
C ALA A 321 0.69 24.25 -0.41
N ASN A 322 1.48 25.31 -0.68
CA ASN A 322 2.80 25.47 -0.07
C ASN A 322 2.75 25.67 1.45
N LYS A 323 1.72 26.36 1.99
CA LYS A 323 1.53 26.49 3.44
C LYS A 323 1.25 25.11 4.08
N VAL A 324 0.41 24.25 3.46
CA VAL A 324 0.17 22.88 3.94
C VAL A 324 1.45 22.07 3.92
N LEU A 325 2.27 22.19 2.86
CA LEU A 325 3.56 21.52 2.80
C LEU A 325 4.52 22.02 3.89
N HIS A 326 4.58 23.33 4.11
CA HIS A 326 5.44 23.91 5.15
C HIS A 326 5.07 23.35 6.52
N GLU A 327 3.80 23.27 6.85
CA GLU A 327 3.32 22.68 8.10
C GLU A 327 3.66 21.15 8.19
N ALA A 328 3.44 20.41 7.10
CA ALA A 328 3.82 19.00 7.03
C ALA A 328 5.31 18.77 7.26
N LYS A 329 6.17 19.70 6.78
CA LYS A 329 7.63 19.65 6.99
C LYS A 329 8.04 20.13 8.37
N ARG A 330 7.42 21.19 8.89
CA ARG A 330 7.71 21.70 10.24
C ARG A 330 7.46 20.63 11.30
N HIS A 331 6.39 19.85 11.11
CA HIS A 331 6.00 18.74 11.98
C HIS A 331 6.26 17.38 11.31
N HIS A 332 7.45 17.22 10.71
CA HIS A 332 7.80 16.00 9.98
C HIS A 332 7.92 14.76 10.89
N ASP A 333 8.20 14.97 12.17
CA ASP A 333 8.39 13.97 13.22
C ASP A 333 7.06 13.41 13.77
N VAL A 334 5.93 14.09 13.51
CA VAL A 334 4.62 13.57 13.91
C VAL A 334 4.39 12.19 13.32
N SER A 335 4.05 11.25 14.21
CA SER A 335 3.85 9.83 13.94
C SER A 335 2.56 9.33 14.58
N LEU A 336 2.04 8.24 14.05
CA LEU A 336 0.96 7.49 14.69
C LEU A 336 1.58 6.38 15.55
N VAL A 337 0.92 6.07 16.65
CA VAL A 337 1.33 4.98 17.53
C VAL A 337 0.20 3.97 17.64
N ILE A 338 0.47 2.73 17.28
CA ILE A 338 -0.41 1.60 17.48
C ILE A 338 -0.06 0.99 18.84
N GLN A 339 -1.00 1.04 19.76
CA GLN A 339 -0.81 0.61 21.13
C GLN A 339 -1.08 -0.90 21.31
N PRO A 340 -0.39 -1.61 22.20
CA PRO A 340 -0.63 -3.02 22.48
C PRO A 340 -1.88 -3.21 23.36
N ILE A 341 -3.06 -2.97 22.80
CA ILE A 341 -4.34 -3.14 23.49
C ILE A 341 -4.74 -4.60 23.37
N ALA A 342 -4.97 -5.29 24.51
CA ALA A 342 -5.39 -6.68 24.52
C ALA A 342 -6.71 -6.88 23.73
N CYS A 343 -6.78 -7.94 22.92
CA CYS A 343 -7.92 -8.15 22.02
C CYS A 343 -9.26 -8.30 22.76
N GLU A 344 -9.28 -8.86 23.97
CA GLU A 344 -10.46 -9.00 24.83
C GLU A 344 -10.94 -7.67 25.42
N ASP A 345 -10.03 -6.72 25.59
CA ASP A 345 -10.32 -5.40 26.17
C ASP A 345 -10.62 -4.32 25.14
N PHE A 346 -10.60 -4.70 23.91
CA PHE A 346 -10.69 -3.82 22.75
C PHE A 346 -12.07 -3.17 22.56
N ARG A 347 -12.09 -1.90 22.18
CA ARG A 347 -13.29 -1.15 21.78
C ARG A 347 -12.96 -0.18 20.66
N PHE A 348 -13.92 0.01 19.75
CA PHE A 348 -13.86 1.10 18.78
C PHE A 348 -14.42 2.38 19.38
N LEU A 349 -13.76 3.49 19.07
CA LEU A 349 -14.22 4.85 19.36
C LEU A 349 -14.23 5.62 18.04
N ALA A 350 -15.36 6.23 17.70
CA ALA A 350 -15.53 6.88 16.42
C ALA A 350 -16.09 8.31 16.60
N PHE A 351 -15.56 9.24 15.82
CA PHE A 351 -16.01 10.63 15.78
C PHE A 351 -16.28 11.03 14.34
N SER A 352 -17.31 11.81 14.13
CA SER A 352 -17.62 12.46 12.86
C SER A 352 -17.99 13.91 13.09
N ASP A 353 -17.68 14.74 12.11
CA ASP A 353 -18.00 16.15 12.09
C ASP A 353 -18.25 16.60 10.65
N ALA A 354 -19.06 17.63 10.45
CA ALA A 354 -19.32 18.17 9.14
C ALA A 354 -19.25 19.70 9.13
N SER A 355 -18.63 20.23 8.10
CA SER A 355 -18.59 21.67 7.86
C SER A 355 -19.53 22.03 6.70
N PRO A 356 -20.73 22.54 6.98
CA PRO A 356 -21.62 23.04 5.93
C PRO A 356 -21.08 24.35 5.37
N SER A 357 -21.09 24.49 4.05
CA SER A 357 -20.75 25.76 3.40
C SER A 357 -22.03 26.57 3.14
N LYS A 358 -22.08 27.81 3.64
CA LYS A 358 -23.19 28.73 3.41
C LYS A 358 -23.14 29.40 2.03
N SER A 359 -21.96 29.48 1.42
CA SER A 359 -21.71 30.26 0.19
C SER A 359 -21.17 29.41 -0.98
N ASN A 360 -20.91 28.13 -0.76
CA ASN A 360 -20.33 27.25 -1.75
C ASN A 360 -20.95 25.83 -1.59
N PRO A 361 -21.32 25.11 -2.66
CA PRO A 361 -21.90 23.78 -2.58
C PRO A 361 -20.96 22.73 -1.95
N ASP A 362 -19.79 23.13 -1.49
CA ASP A 362 -18.72 22.27 -1.02
C ASP A 362 -18.76 22.03 0.50
N SER A 363 -19.78 21.35 0.98
CA SER A 363 -19.77 20.81 2.35
C SER A 363 -18.80 19.65 2.48
N HIS A 364 -18.08 19.57 3.59
CA HIS A 364 -17.09 18.53 3.86
C HIS A 364 -17.48 17.73 5.11
N ALA A 365 -17.20 16.44 5.06
CA ALA A 365 -17.37 15.50 6.17
C ALA A 365 -16.01 14.92 6.58
N GLY A 366 -15.71 14.98 7.87
CA GLY A 366 -14.56 14.40 8.50
C GLY A 366 -14.96 13.26 9.44
N SER A 367 -14.12 12.20 9.50
CA SER A 367 -14.29 11.14 10.48
C SER A 367 -12.95 10.57 10.93
N ILE A 368 -12.93 10.07 12.17
CA ILE A 368 -11.82 9.29 12.71
C ILE A 368 -12.36 8.13 13.52
N ILE A 369 -11.79 6.94 13.29
CA ILE A 369 -12.09 5.72 14.04
C ILE A 369 -10.80 5.27 14.69
N LEU A 370 -10.87 5.12 15.99
CA LEU A 370 -9.77 4.74 16.87
C LEU A 370 -10.10 3.40 17.54
N GLU A 371 -9.08 2.71 17.93
CA GLU A 371 -9.14 1.58 18.86
C GLU A 371 -8.70 2.02 20.24
N THR A 372 -9.34 1.49 21.27
CA THR A 372 -9.08 1.85 22.65
C THR A 372 -9.42 0.70 23.60
N HIS A 373 -8.97 0.80 24.85
CA HIS A 373 -9.28 -0.16 25.90
C HIS A 373 -10.68 0.08 26.49
N ARG A 374 -11.44 -0.99 26.81
CA ARG A 374 -12.82 -0.93 27.34
C ARG A 374 -13.00 -0.04 28.57
N ARG A 375 -11.96 0.16 29.39
CA ARG A 375 -12.01 1.02 30.59
C ARG A 375 -12.32 2.49 30.30
N ILE A 376 -12.23 2.93 29.03
CA ILE A 376 -12.62 4.30 28.66
C ILE A 376 -14.09 4.60 28.98
N SER A 377 -14.96 3.57 29.01
CA SER A 377 -16.37 3.69 29.38
C SER A 377 -16.58 4.09 30.84
N HIS A 378 -15.58 3.85 31.68
CA HIS A 378 -15.58 4.23 33.08
C HIS A 378 -14.85 5.55 33.34
N ASN A 379 -14.67 6.39 32.31
CA ASN A 379 -13.92 7.65 32.35
C ASN A 379 -12.46 7.51 32.79
N VAL A 380 -11.87 6.33 32.55
CA VAL A 380 -10.45 6.08 32.83
C VAL A 380 -9.64 6.36 31.58
N SER A 381 -8.59 7.18 31.70
CA SER A 381 -7.62 7.41 30.61
C SER A 381 -7.15 6.10 30.02
N SER A 382 -7.21 6.00 28.70
CA SER A 382 -6.97 4.74 27.98
C SER A 382 -6.09 4.98 26.76
N PRO A 383 -5.21 4.02 26.40
CA PRO A 383 -4.45 4.10 25.17
C PRO A 383 -5.37 4.11 23.96
N ILE A 384 -4.95 4.78 22.89
CA ILE A 384 -5.66 4.83 21.63
C ILE A 384 -4.74 4.46 20.45
N SER A 385 -5.30 3.80 19.45
CA SER A 385 -4.66 3.52 18.17
C SER A 385 -5.54 4.03 17.03
N PRO A 386 -5.05 4.95 16.18
CA PRO A 386 -5.80 5.38 14.99
C PRO A 386 -5.87 4.26 13.95
N ILE A 387 -7.08 3.89 13.51
CA ILE A 387 -7.28 2.83 12.50
C ILE A 387 -7.76 3.39 11.18
N SER A 388 -8.71 4.33 11.24
CA SER A 388 -9.26 4.95 10.05
C SER A 388 -9.55 6.42 10.28
N TRP A 389 -9.28 7.23 9.28
CA TRP A 389 -9.59 8.66 9.26
C TRP A 389 -9.72 9.17 7.83
N GLY A 390 -10.37 10.29 7.68
CA GLY A 390 -10.49 10.96 6.41
C GLY A 390 -11.33 12.23 6.48
N CYS A 391 -11.18 13.04 5.45
CA CYS A 391 -12.05 14.16 5.19
C CYS A 391 -12.35 14.20 3.69
N ARG A 392 -13.60 14.39 3.32
CA ARG A 392 -14.04 14.42 1.92
C ARG A 392 -15.21 15.37 1.70
N LYS A 393 -15.32 15.89 0.48
CA LYS A 393 -16.51 16.62 0.05
C LYS A 393 -17.74 15.71 0.11
N ILE A 394 -18.85 16.22 0.64
CA ILE A 394 -20.14 15.54 0.61
C ILE A 394 -20.66 15.64 -0.83
N GLN A 395 -20.97 14.50 -1.45
CA GLN A 395 -21.37 14.42 -2.87
C GLN A 395 -22.83 14.85 -3.10
N LYS A 396 -23.64 14.84 -2.05
CA LYS A 396 -25.06 15.24 -2.11
C LYS A 396 -25.23 16.72 -1.75
N VAL A 397 -26.26 17.34 -2.28
CA VAL A 397 -26.63 18.70 -1.90
C VAL A 397 -27.04 18.72 -0.42
N VAL A 398 -26.42 19.60 0.33
CA VAL A 398 -26.66 19.79 1.77
C VAL A 398 -27.45 21.07 1.95
N THR A 399 -28.64 20.97 2.53
CA THR A 399 -29.56 22.09 2.73
C THR A 399 -29.50 22.66 4.16
N SER A 400 -28.93 21.94 5.10
CA SER A 400 -28.82 22.37 6.51
C SER A 400 -27.59 21.75 7.19
N THR A 401 -27.18 22.34 8.31
CA THR A 401 -26.13 21.80 9.17
C THR A 401 -26.48 20.38 9.65
N LEU A 402 -27.74 20.17 10.06
CA LEU A 402 -28.21 18.86 10.49
C LEU A 402 -28.07 17.79 9.38
N SER A 403 -28.40 18.17 8.12
CA SER A 403 -28.24 17.26 6.97
C SER A 403 -26.78 16.89 6.75
N ALA A 404 -25.86 17.86 6.86
CA ALA A 404 -24.42 17.59 6.74
C ALA A 404 -23.93 16.62 7.82
N GLU A 405 -24.27 16.90 9.09
CA GLU A 405 -23.89 16.06 10.24
C GLU A 405 -24.46 14.64 10.11
N THR A 406 -25.73 14.52 9.70
CA THR A 406 -26.36 13.20 9.51
C THR A 406 -25.65 12.39 8.42
N MET A 407 -25.26 13.01 7.30
CA MET A 407 -24.52 12.34 6.23
C MET A 407 -23.11 11.92 6.67
N SER A 408 -22.44 12.78 7.43
CA SER A 408 -21.11 12.48 8.00
C SER A 408 -21.21 11.30 8.97
N LEU A 409 -22.16 11.33 9.89
CA LEU A 409 -22.41 10.28 10.87
C LEU A 409 -22.78 8.95 10.20
N SER A 410 -23.71 8.94 9.24
CA SER A 410 -24.10 7.72 8.50
C SER A 410 -22.88 7.08 7.83
N SER A 411 -22.09 7.87 7.10
CA SER A 411 -20.91 7.36 6.43
C SER A 411 -19.85 6.81 7.41
N MET A 412 -19.69 7.43 8.57
CA MET A 412 -18.78 6.94 9.61
C MET A 412 -19.29 5.65 10.23
N LEU A 413 -20.59 5.51 10.47
CA LEU A 413 -21.21 4.29 11.01
C LEU A 413 -21.09 3.10 10.06
N ASP A 414 -21.26 3.33 8.75
CA ASP A 414 -21.04 2.29 7.73
C ASP A 414 -19.59 1.77 7.77
N GLN A 415 -18.63 2.69 7.84
CA GLN A 415 -17.21 2.34 7.92
C GLN A 415 -16.87 1.64 9.24
N LEU A 416 -17.44 2.08 10.35
CA LEU A 416 -17.28 1.45 11.67
C LEU A 416 -17.84 0.03 11.67
N SER A 417 -19.01 -0.19 11.09
CA SER A 417 -19.63 -1.50 10.98
C SER A 417 -18.77 -2.47 10.16
N TRP A 418 -18.24 -2.00 9.04
CA TRP A 418 -17.31 -2.76 8.22
C TRP A 418 -16.02 -3.11 8.98
N LEU A 419 -15.40 -2.16 9.69
CA LEU A 419 -14.20 -2.40 10.50
C LEU A 419 -14.48 -3.40 11.65
N LYS A 420 -15.63 -3.31 12.30
CA LYS A 420 -16.06 -4.25 13.34
C LYS A 420 -16.16 -5.68 12.81
N LEU A 421 -16.81 -5.87 11.67
CA LEU A 421 -16.93 -7.18 11.04
C LEU A 421 -15.57 -7.74 10.65
N PHE A 422 -14.72 -6.90 10.09
CA PHE A 422 -13.38 -7.29 9.68
C PHE A 422 -12.52 -7.71 10.89
N TRP A 423 -12.50 -6.88 11.93
CA TRP A 423 -11.80 -7.20 13.19
C TRP A 423 -12.33 -8.48 13.83
N GLY A 424 -13.67 -8.60 13.90
CA GLY A 424 -14.31 -9.79 14.45
C GLY A 424 -13.92 -11.04 13.69
N TRP A 425 -13.93 -11.00 12.37
CA TRP A 425 -13.52 -12.14 11.53
C TRP A 425 -12.03 -12.48 11.71
N LEU A 426 -11.15 -11.50 11.89
CA LEU A 426 -9.74 -11.76 12.15
C LEU A 426 -9.51 -12.52 13.47
N LEU A 427 -10.33 -12.28 14.48
CA LEU A 427 -10.19 -12.90 15.79
C LEU A 427 -10.97 -14.21 15.92
N ASP A 428 -12.15 -14.31 15.30
CA ASP A 428 -13.04 -15.47 15.41
C ASP A 428 -13.52 -15.93 14.03
N PRO A 429 -13.15 -17.17 13.60
CA PRO A 429 -13.60 -17.73 12.33
C PRO A 429 -15.09 -17.96 12.23
N LYS A 430 -15.82 -17.94 13.37
CA LYS A 430 -17.28 -18.13 13.40
C LYS A 430 -18.06 -16.87 13.09
N VAL A 431 -17.40 -15.72 12.94
CA VAL A 431 -18.07 -14.48 12.54
C VAL A 431 -18.61 -14.62 11.11
N ASP A 432 -19.91 -14.62 10.98
CA ASP A 432 -20.58 -14.64 9.68
C ASP A 432 -20.60 -13.25 9.06
N TRP A 433 -19.56 -12.96 8.28
CA TRP A 433 -19.41 -11.68 7.60
C TRP A 433 -20.39 -11.48 6.45
N LYS A 434 -21.01 -12.56 5.95
CA LYS A 434 -22.04 -12.50 4.90
C LYS A 434 -23.40 -12.08 5.47
N ASN A 435 -23.59 -12.26 6.77
CA ASN A 435 -24.79 -11.88 7.48
C ASN A 435 -24.46 -10.90 8.63
N PRO A 436 -24.15 -9.64 8.29
CA PRO A 436 -23.68 -8.64 9.25
C PRO A 436 -24.70 -8.33 10.36
N GLU A 437 -25.99 -8.40 10.07
CA GLU A 437 -27.05 -8.13 11.05
C GLU A 437 -27.02 -9.11 12.21
N SER A 438 -26.67 -10.36 11.98
CA SER A 438 -26.55 -11.39 13.02
C SER A 438 -25.24 -11.30 13.82
N SER A 439 -24.18 -10.80 13.22
CA SER A 439 -22.84 -10.79 13.76
C SER A 439 -22.47 -9.48 14.50
N LEU A 440 -22.83 -8.33 13.94
CA LEU A 440 -22.50 -7.01 14.49
C LEU A 440 -22.92 -6.78 15.96
N PRO A 441 -24.13 -7.21 16.39
CA PRO A 441 -24.54 -7.02 17.80
C PRO A 441 -23.71 -7.82 18.80
N LYS A 442 -23.09 -8.93 18.36
CA LYS A 442 -22.28 -9.81 19.21
C LYS A 442 -20.83 -9.35 19.33
N LEU A 443 -20.39 -8.46 18.42
CA LEU A 443 -19.03 -7.96 18.44
C LEU A 443 -18.84 -6.85 19.48
N PRO A 444 -17.65 -6.75 20.12
CA PRO A 444 -17.40 -5.78 21.17
C PRO A 444 -17.59 -4.33 20.65
N TYR A 445 -18.57 -3.64 21.22
CA TYR A 445 -18.97 -2.29 20.83
C TYR A 445 -19.40 -1.48 22.03
N MET A 446 -19.08 -0.18 22.00
CA MET A 446 -19.68 0.81 22.88
C MET A 446 -20.15 2.02 22.06
N PRO A 447 -21.46 2.33 22.06
CA PRO A 447 -21.91 3.64 21.66
C PRO A 447 -21.40 4.65 22.70
N TYR A 448 -20.70 5.69 22.28
CA TYR A 448 -20.39 6.81 23.15
C TYR A 448 -21.67 7.68 23.25
N PRO A 449 -22.25 7.89 24.43
CA PRO A 449 -23.39 8.78 24.56
C PRO A 449 -22.90 10.20 24.27
N HIS A 450 -23.45 10.82 23.22
CA HIS A 450 -23.29 12.24 22.98
C HIS A 450 -23.75 12.99 24.24
N ARG A 451 -22.82 13.46 25.07
CA ARG A 451 -23.14 14.56 25.96
C ARG A 451 -23.31 15.79 25.08
N ARG A 452 -24.56 16.19 24.85
CA ARG A 452 -24.85 17.57 24.39
C ARG A 452 -24.17 18.49 25.39
N SER A 453 -23.09 19.17 24.98
CA SER A 453 -22.65 20.36 25.69
C SER A 453 -23.80 21.35 25.60
N ARG A 454 -24.52 21.49 26.69
CA ARG A 454 -25.35 22.70 26.89
C ARG A 454 -24.33 23.83 27.13
N HIS A 455 -24.13 24.64 26.10
CA HIS A 455 -23.87 26.09 26.24
C HIS A 455 -24.07 26.74 24.87
#